data_731f10c932dfc76ca51d5a74486db53f
#
_entry.id   731f10c932dfc76ca51d5a74486db53f
#
_cell.length_a   1.000
_cell.length_b   1.000
_cell.length_c   1.000
_cell.angle_alpha   90.00
_cell.angle_beta   90.00
_cell.angle_gamma   90.00
#
_symmetry.space_group_name_H-M   'P 1'
#
loop_
_entity.id
_entity.type
_entity.pdbx_description
1 polymer ?
#
loop_
_entity_poly.entity_id
_entity_poly.type
_entity_poly.pdbx_seq_one_letter_code
_entity_poly.pdbx_strand_id
1 'polypeptide(L)'
;MRKLLPLLLVGFLYADNEIYIDQSGNNANIDLEQLGSSNIIGGTDAVAGTMTALDLDGLNLTLDINQIGGSNTFLGDIWADNFTGYFNFDGSSNDFTIQVDPSNTYGADGSDVNVDVSGSNNDFTLDLATTAMAS
;
A
#
# COMPACT_ATOMS: atom_id res chain seq x y z
N MET A 1 33.67 25.09 -41.08
CA MET A 1 33.27 23.76 -40.57
C MET A 1 32.52 23.95 -39.27
N ARG A 2 31.20 23.78 -39.28
CA ARG A 2 30.36 23.88 -38.07
C ARG A 2 30.39 22.51 -37.37
N LYS A 3 30.95 22.45 -36.15
CA LYS A 3 30.89 21.27 -35.32
C LYS A 3 29.48 21.18 -34.74
N LEU A 4 28.68 20.18 -35.17
CA LEU A 4 27.47 19.81 -34.49
C LEU A 4 27.85 19.12 -33.18
N LEU A 5 27.48 19.73 -32.06
CA LEU A 5 27.55 19.11 -30.75
C LEU A 5 26.36 18.15 -30.62
N PRO A 6 26.54 16.85 -30.36
CA PRO A 6 25.42 15.97 -30.15
C PRO A 6 24.74 16.36 -28.82
N LEU A 7 23.47 16.74 -28.90
CA LEU A 7 22.63 16.95 -27.73
C LEU A 7 22.29 15.57 -27.15
N LEU A 8 22.97 15.20 -26.07
CA LEU A 8 22.63 14.00 -25.30
C LEU A 8 21.36 14.27 -24.51
N LEU A 9 20.22 13.85 -25.04
CA LEU A 9 18.94 13.85 -24.33
C LEU A 9 18.95 12.70 -23.33
N VAL A 10 19.32 12.98 -22.08
CA VAL A 10 19.14 12.03 -20.99
C VAL A 10 17.66 12.07 -20.61
N GLY A 11 16.91 11.13 -21.12
CA GLY A 11 15.57 10.87 -20.64
C GLY A 11 15.66 10.35 -19.22
N PHE A 12 15.11 11.08 -18.24
CA PHE A 12 14.87 10.54 -16.92
C PHE A 12 13.72 9.54 -17.05
N LEU A 13 14.04 8.25 -17.00
CA LEU A 13 13.05 7.22 -16.81
C LEU A 13 12.65 7.27 -15.33
N TYR A 14 11.51 7.84 -15.03
CA TYR A 14 10.87 7.62 -13.75
C TYR A 14 10.34 6.19 -13.80
N ALA A 15 10.90 5.33 -12.96
CA ALA A 15 10.30 4.02 -12.71
C ALA A 15 9.22 4.25 -11.66
N ASP A 16 7.99 4.30 -12.08
CA ASP A 16 6.85 4.18 -11.18
C ASP A 16 6.73 2.71 -10.81
N ASN A 17 6.87 2.41 -9.52
CA ASN A 17 6.66 1.07 -9.01
C ASN A 17 5.21 0.99 -8.53
N GLU A 18 4.38 0.32 -9.29
CA GLU A 18 2.96 0.15 -8.98
C GLU A 18 2.64 -1.33 -8.79
N ILE A 19 1.95 -1.66 -7.72
CA ILE A 19 1.45 -3.01 -7.45
C ILE A 19 -0.03 -2.90 -7.11
N TYR A 20 -0.85 -3.68 -7.82
CA TYR A 20 -2.28 -3.76 -7.60
C TYR A 20 -2.64 -5.19 -7.22
N ILE A 21 -3.33 -5.35 -6.09
CA ILE A 21 -3.68 -6.66 -5.56
C ILE A 21 -5.18 -6.71 -5.27
N ASP A 22 -5.80 -7.77 -5.77
CA ASP A 22 -7.15 -8.20 -5.45
C ASP A 22 -7.05 -9.71 -5.17
N GLN A 23 -7.26 -10.12 -3.90
CA GLN A 23 -7.06 -11.48 -3.47
C GLN A 23 -8.19 -11.90 -2.52
N SER A 24 -8.85 -12.99 -2.85
CA SER A 24 -9.88 -13.60 -2.03
C SER A 24 -9.51 -15.03 -1.67
N GLY A 25 -9.61 -15.35 -0.39
CA GLY A 25 -9.36 -16.70 0.14
C GLY A 25 -8.61 -16.68 1.47
N ASN A 26 -8.67 -17.80 2.19
CA ASN A 26 -8.10 -17.91 3.53
C ASN A 26 -6.62 -18.30 3.52
N ASN A 27 -5.91 -17.94 4.58
CA ASN A 27 -4.51 -18.28 4.84
C ASN A 27 -3.53 -17.73 3.77
N ALA A 28 -3.84 -16.59 3.18
CA ALA A 28 -2.89 -15.94 2.29
C ALA A 28 -1.72 -15.36 3.09
N ASN A 29 -0.52 -15.47 2.51
CA ASN A 29 0.68 -14.84 3.01
C ASN A 29 1.31 -14.07 1.85
N ILE A 30 1.32 -12.76 1.97
CA ILE A 30 1.75 -11.84 0.92
C ILE A 30 2.91 -11.02 1.46
N ASP A 31 4.03 -11.04 0.77
CA ASP A 31 5.24 -10.29 1.08
C ASP A 31 5.59 -9.44 -0.14
N LEU A 32 5.63 -8.12 0.04
CA LEU A 32 5.84 -7.15 -1.02
C LEU A 32 6.96 -6.20 -0.65
N GLU A 33 7.96 -6.10 -1.51
CA GLU A 33 9.03 -5.12 -1.39
C GLU A 33 9.06 -4.22 -2.63
N GLN A 34 8.99 -2.91 -2.40
CA GLN A 34 9.18 -1.89 -3.43
C GLN A 34 10.32 -0.97 -3.07
N LEU A 35 11.34 -0.93 -3.92
CA LEU A 35 12.50 -0.06 -3.77
C LEU A 35 12.53 0.97 -4.91
N GLY A 36 12.68 2.23 -4.56
CA GLY A 36 12.77 3.30 -5.56
C GLY A 36 12.02 4.55 -5.17
N SER A 37 11.69 5.38 -6.13
CA SER A 37 10.92 6.61 -5.95
C SER A 37 9.49 6.42 -6.45
N SER A 38 8.50 7.00 -5.77
CA SER A 38 7.09 6.99 -6.15
C SER A 38 6.46 5.58 -6.09
N ASN A 39 6.65 4.89 -4.98
CA ASN A 39 6.09 3.56 -4.76
C ASN A 39 4.59 3.64 -4.50
N ILE A 40 3.81 2.81 -5.17
CA ILE A 40 2.36 2.72 -5.01
C ILE A 40 1.98 1.25 -4.81
N ILE A 41 1.22 0.97 -3.76
CA ILE A 41 0.51 -0.29 -3.59
C ILE A 41 -0.98 0.02 -3.38
N GLY A 42 -1.81 -0.57 -4.20
CA GLY A 42 -3.25 -0.38 -4.17
C GLY A 42 -4.01 -1.60 -4.69
N GLY A 43 -5.28 -1.41 -5.01
CA GLY A 43 -6.14 -2.41 -5.62
C GLY A 43 -6.11 -2.37 -7.15
N THR A 44 -7.11 -2.99 -7.75
CA THR A 44 -7.22 -3.08 -9.21
C THR A 44 -7.36 -1.71 -9.87
N ASP A 45 -6.53 -1.43 -10.85
CA ASP A 45 -6.71 -0.30 -11.74
C ASP A 45 -7.69 -0.70 -12.87
N ALA A 46 -8.99 -0.59 -12.61
CA ALA A 46 -10.01 -0.83 -13.62
C ALA A 46 -10.05 0.26 -14.71
N VAL A 47 -9.45 1.43 -14.43
CA VAL A 47 -9.30 2.55 -15.36
C VAL A 47 -7.89 3.10 -15.20
N ALA A 48 -7.08 3.03 -16.26
CA ALA A 48 -5.69 3.48 -16.23
C ALA A 48 -5.54 4.86 -15.58
N GLY A 49 -4.71 4.94 -14.55
CA GLY A 49 -4.46 6.13 -13.75
C GLY A 49 -5.46 6.40 -12.61
N THR A 50 -6.33 5.45 -12.29
CA THR A 50 -7.22 5.53 -11.13
C THR A 50 -6.85 4.43 -10.13
N MET A 51 -6.14 4.79 -9.06
CA MET A 51 -5.82 3.85 -8.01
C MET A 51 -7.06 3.54 -7.17
N THR A 52 -7.33 2.26 -6.95
CA THR A 52 -8.29 1.77 -5.96
C THR A 52 -7.53 1.21 -4.75
N ALA A 53 -8.23 0.90 -3.67
CA ALA A 53 -7.61 0.22 -2.54
C ALA A 53 -7.20 -1.21 -2.93
N LEU A 54 -6.08 -1.69 -2.35
CA LEU A 54 -5.77 -3.10 -2.32
C LEU A 54 -6.91 -3.83 -1.61
N ASP A 55 -7.42 -4.90 -2.20
CA ASP A 55 -8.55 -5.67 -1.66
C ASP A 55 -8.08 -7.07 -1.26
N LEU A 56 -8.13 -7.34 0.05
CA LEU A 56 -7.83 -8.65 0.61
C LEU A 56 -9.04 -9.16 1.40
N ASP A 57 -9.58 -10.29 1.01
CA ASP A 57 -10.76 -10.90 1.63
C ASP A 57 -10.45 -12.34 2.10
N GLY A 58 -10.64 -12.61 3.38
CA GLY A 58 -10.46 -13.96 3.92
C GLY A 58 -10.13 -14.01 5.41
N LEU A 59 -9.76 -15.20 5.88
CA LEU A 59 -9.37 -15.46 7.26
C LEU A 59 -7.88 -15.79 7.35
N ASN A 60 -7.24 -15.42 8.45
CA ASN A 60 -5.82 -15.70 8.72
C ASN A 60 -4.90 -15.15 7.60
N LEU A 61 -5.05 -13.91 7.26
CA LEU A 61 -4.24 -13.26 6.24
C LEU A 61 -2.99 -12.66 6.87
N THR A 62 -1.87 -12.75 6.17
CA THR A 62 -0.62 -12.05 6.52
C THR A 62 -0.20 -11.19 5.34
N LEU A 63 0.08 -9.91 5.63
CA LEU A 63 0.57 -8.94 4.67
C LEU A 63 1.82 -8.27 5.23
N ASP A 64 2.94 -8.45 4.56
CA ASP A 64 4.21 -7.80 4.86
C ASP A 64 4.56 -6.85 3.72
N ILE A 65 4.64 -5.56 4.03
CA ILE A 65 4.90 -4.50 3.06
C ILE A 65 6.15 -3.74 3.46
N ASN A 66 7.09 -3.65 2.52
CA ASN A 66 8.27 -2.84 2.66
C ASN A 66 8.39 -1.89 1.46
N GLN A 67 8.06 -0.60 1.66
CA GLN A 67 8.19 0.45 0.65
C GLN A 67 9.31 1.42 1.05
N ILE A 68 10.36 1.47 0.24
CA ILE A 68 11.49 2.36 0.44
C ILE A 68 11.66 3.25 -0.79
N GLY A 69 11.53 4.56 -0.60
CA GLY A 69 11.63 5.48 -1.74
C GLY A 69 11.36 6.93 -1.40
N GLY A 70 11.16 7.75 -2.43
CA GLY A 70 10.91 9.17 -2.28
C GLY A 70 9.48 9.52 -1.88
N SER A 71 8.50 8.77 -2.38
CA SER A 71 7.07 9.01 -2.13
C SER A 71 6.37 7.68 -2.09
N ASN A 72 5.97 7.24 -0.92
CA ASN A 72 5.30 5.97 -0.74
C ASN A 72 3.81 6.19 -0.59
N THR A 73 3.01 5.42 -1.31
CA THR A 73 1.56 5.43 -1.19
C THR A 73 1.07 4.01 -0.97
N PHE A 74 0.29 3.84 0.06
CA PHE A 74 -0.42 2.59 0.33
C PHE A 74 -1.90 2.88 0.56
N LEU A 75 -2.74 2.19 -0.17
CA LEU A 75 -4.19 2.25 0.02
C LEU A 75 -4.71 0.83 0.13
N GLY A 76 -5.09 0.42 1.33
CA GLY A 76 -5.48 -0.95 1.64
C GLY A 76 -6.86 -1.06 2.26
N ASP A 77 -7.63 -2.01 1.75
CA ASP A 77 -8.94 -2.42 2.22
C ASP A 77 -8.88 -3.92 2.52
N ILE A 78 -8.88 -4.27 3.82
CA ILE A 78 -8.57 -5.63 4.28
C ILE A 78 -9.77 -6.16 5.06
N TRP A 79 -10.43 -7.14 4.50
CA TRP A 79 -11.64 -7.77 5.05
C TRP A 79 -11.28 -9.12 5.68
N ALA A 80 -10.81 -9.09 6.94
CA ALA A 80 -10.27 -10.31 7.54
C ALA A 80 -10.43 -10.38 9.06
N ASP A 81 -10.68 -11.60 9.56
CA ASP A 81 -10.37 -11.98 10.93
C ASP A 81 -8.96 -12.57 11.03
N ASN A 82 -8.29 -12.41 12.15
CA ASN A 82 -6.92 -12.85 12.39
C ASN A 82 -5.95 -12.32 11.31
N PHE A 83 -6.05 -11.05 11.02
CA PHE A 83 -5.13 -10.39 10.10
C PHE A 83 -3.82 -10.06 10.82
N THR A 84 -2.70 -10.32 10.16
CA THR A 84 -1.39 -9.86 10.62
C THR A 84 -0.76 -8.97 9.56
N GLY A 85 -0.55 -7.71 9.89
CA GLY A 85 0.04 -6.70 9.01
C GLY A 85 1.37 -6.18 9.53
N TYR A 86 2.40 -6.22 8.69
CA TYR A 86 3.68 -5.55 8.91
C TYR A 86 3.88 -4.53 7.79
N PHE A 87 3.97 -3.26 8.18
CA PHE A 87 4.10 -2.17 7.22
C PHE A 87 5.31 -1.34 7.57
N ASN A 88 6.28 -1.30 6.67
CA ASN A 88 7.46 -0.46 6.78
C ASN A 88 7.51 0.52 5.60
N PHE A 89 7.43 1.80 5.90
CA PHE A 89 7.43 2.87 4.94
C PHE A 89 8.56 3.86 5.22
N ASP A 90 9.53 3.95 4.33
CA ASP A 90 10.64 4.88 4.44
C ASP A 90 10.69 5.80 3.22
N GLY A 91 10.37 7.08 3.41
CA GLY A 91 10.31 8.04 2.32
C GLY A 91 10.08 9.47 2.78
N SER A 92 10.01 10.41 1.83
CA SER A 92 9.90 11.83 2.14
C SER A 92 8.50 12.43 1.97
N SER A 93 7.54 11.66 1.46
CA SER A 93 6.13 12.09 1.33
C SER A 93 5.31 10.82 1.28
N ASN A 94 4.91 10.37 2.43
CA ASN A 94 4.21 9.11 2.57
C ASN A 94 2.73 9.36 2.82
N ASP A 95 1.88 8.66 2.09
CA ASP A 95 0.43 8.72 2.21
C ASP A 95 -0.11 7.29 2.37
N PHE A 96 -0.60 6.99 3.58
CA PHE A 96 -1.03 5.64 3.91
C PHE A 96 -2.44 5.62 4.44
N THR A 97 -3.25 4.78 3.84
CA THR A 97 -4.57 4.42 4.35
C THR A 97 -4.63 2.91 4.53
N ILE A 98 -4.74 2.49 5.78
CA ILE A 98 -4.88 1.08 6.15
C ILE A 98 -6.26 0.93 6.80
N GLN A 99 -7.14 0.16 6.17
CA GLN A 99 -8.46 -0.17 6.70
C GLN A 99 -8.55 -1.67 6.90
N VAL A 100 -8.82 -2.10 8.12
CA VAL A 100 -9.03 -3.51 8.45
C VAL A 100 -10.47 -3.69 8.90
N ASP A 101 -11.23 -4.42 8.12
CA ASP A 101 -12.67 -4.66 8.25
C ASP A 101 -13.48 -3.39 8.54
N PRO A 102 -13.40 -2.35 7.68
CA PRO A 102 -13.98 -1.04 7.96
C PRO A 102 -15.50 -1.06 8.14
N SER A 103 -16.18 -2.07 7.62
CA SER A 103 -17.62 -2.26 7.83
C SER A 103 -17.95 -3.26 8.95
N ASN A 104 -16.93 -3.82 9.60
CA ASN A 104 -17.06 -4.83 10.63
C ASN A 104 -17.87 -6.06 10.18
N THR A 105 -17.59 -6.53 8.99
CA THR A 105 -18.23 -7.72 8.42
C THR A 105 -17.69 -9.00 9.07
N TYR A 106 -16.37 -9.02 9.30
CA TYR A 106 -15.65 -10.14 9.90
C TYR A 106 -15.25 -9.88 11.35
N GLY A 107 -15.19 -8.61 11.80
CA GLY A 107 -14.94 -8.21 13.16
C GLY A 107 -13.50 -7.83 13.48
N ALA A 108 -12.56 -8.06 12.57
CA ALA A 108 -11.11 -7.88 12.75
C ALA A 108 -10.56 -8.53 14.04
N ASP A 109 -11.24 -9.55 14.56
CA ASP A 109 -10.88 -10.24 15.80
C ASP A 109 -9.50 -10.89 15.67
N GLY A 110 -8.65 -10.70 16.66
CA GLY A 110 -7.31 -11.26 16.68
C GLY A 110 -6.33 -10.62 15.70
N SER A 111 -6.67 -9.49 15.13
CA SER A 111 -5.78 -8.78 14.20
C SER A 111 -4.62 -8.10 14.92
N ASP A 112 -3.43 -8.17 14.33
CA ASP A 112 -2.21 -7.52 14.79
C ASP A 112 -1.64 -6.67 13.65
N VAL A 113 -1.52 -5.36 13.88
CA VAL A 113 -1.02 -4.41 12.88
C VAL A 113 0.15 -3.64 13.43
N ASN A 114 1.30 -3.82 12.80
CA ASN A 114 2.53 -3.11 13.11
C ASN A 114 2.89 -2.16 11.96
N VAL A 115 3.05 -0.89 12.25
CA VAL A 115 3.38 0.13 11.25
C VAL A 115 4.61 0.89 11.70
N ASP A 116 5.65 0.88 10.88
CA ASP A 116 6.85 1.68 11.04
C ASP A 116 6.95 2.69 9.89
N VAL A 117 6.96 3.96 10.23
CA VAL A 117 7.01 5.05 9.23
C VAL A 117 8.18 5.96 9.53
N SER A 118 9.10 6.05 8.60
CA SER A 118 10.22 6.97 8.66
C SER A 118 10.20 8.00 7.54
N GLY A 119 10.79 9.15 7.79
CA GLY A 119 10.85 10.25 6.82
C GLY A 119 10.07 11.50 7.21
N SER A 120 9.72 12.33 6.24
CA SER A 120 9.04 13.60 6.45
C SER A 120 7.78 13.72 5.62
N ASN A 121 6.83 14.57 6.08
CA ASN A 121 5.52 14.80 5.43
C ASN A 121 4.70 13.51 5.28
N ASN A 122 4.53 12.80 6.40
CA ASN A 122 3.72 11.59 6.43
C ASN A 122 2.27 11.95 6.73
N ASP A 123 1.35 11.41 5.94
CA ASP A 123 -0.08 11.36 6.21
C ASP A 123 -0.48 9.91 6.45
N PHE A 124 -1.13 9.64 7.57
CA PHE A 124 -1.41 8.28 7.99
C PHE A 124 -2.83 8.13 8.52
N THR A 125 -3.58 7.23 7.93
CA THR A 125 -4.90 6.81 8.39
C THR A 125 -4.90 5.32 8.68
N LEU A 126 -5.29 4.96 9.91
CA LEU A 126 -5.52 3.58 10.32
C LEU A 126 -6.94 3.46 10.86
N ASP A 127 -7.72 2.60 10.24
CA ASP A 127 -9.07 2.26 10.65
C ASP A 127 -9.16 0.75 10.92
N LEU A 128 -9.46 0.40 12.16
CA LEU A 128 -9.60 -1.00 12.60
C LEU A 128 -11.02 -1.23 13.07
N ALA A 129 -11.77 -2.04 12.33
CA ALA A 129 -13.09 -2.58 12.69
C ALA A 129 -13.98 -1.61 13.48
N THR A 130 -14.38 -0.51 12.89
CA THR A 130 -15.26 0.46 13.60
C THR A 130 -16.67 -0.11 13.76
N THR A 131 -16.92 -0.84 14.83
CA THR A 131 -18.30 -1.09 15.25
C THR A 131 -18.88 0.17 15.89
N ALA A 132 -19.88 0.75 15.26
CA ALA A 132 -20.84 1.53 16.03
C ALA A 132 -21.52 0.55 17.01
N MET A 133 -21.16 0.62 18.30
CA MET A 133 -21.96 -0.06 19.31
C MET A 133 -23.37 0.45 19.19
N ALA A 134 -24.30 -0.43 18.80
CA ALA A 134 -25.72 -0.12 18.90
C ALA A 134 -26.03 0.10 20.38
N SER A 135 -26.34 1.33 20.74
CA SER A 135 -26.83 1.74 22.06
C SER A 135 -28.28 1.32 22.26
#